data_d0584656cbb2c4b4b30736c2348e8746
#
_entry.id   d0584656cbb2c4b4b30736c2348e8746
#
_cell.length_a   1.000
_cell.length_b   1.000
_cell.length_c   1.000
_cell.angle_alpha   90.00
_cell.angle_beta   90.00
_cell.angle_gamma   90.00
#
_symmetry.space_group_name_H-M   'P 1'
#
loop_
_entity.id
_entity.type
_entity.pdbx_description
1 polymer ?
#
loop_
_entity_poly.entity_id
_entity_poly.type
_entity_poly.pdbx_seq_one_letter_code
_entity_poly.pdbx_strand_id
1 'polypeptide(L)'
;MSPLALLFLTLFNSVLGLSILFPILGPLGRALGLTEVQVGLFSTGYALMQFLLSPYWGRRSEKGRKPVLLLGILGFAASFFLFGLFALLGQKGLLPGGLLFPLLLLARLLGGAFSAATLPTAQAYVADVTGRENRTAGMALLGAAFGLAVILGPALGAGLAALFGLLAPVFFSAGIALLNALFVYLVLPESKPRGTEAGARLSPFDPRVFPLLLLGLALNLSSVALEQTIAFYFQDRLLLGGVETAQKVGLALVLYGVVAVFVQGVLVRKTGWPPRVLLSLGLLLGILGFVLLVYAKTFWALALGLALQGAGQGLALPGVTAALSLAVGEGEQGLVAGLNSSAQALGRMLGPIVGTGLYRLAPEGPYVLGASLLLLALLFLPALFRRARL
;
A
#
# COMPACT_ATOMS: atom_id res chain seq x y z
N MET A 1 -24.81 -9.39 2.49
CA MET A 1 -23.51 -9.26 1.80
C MET A 1 -22.57 -10.34 2.33
N SER A 2 -21.69 -10.89 1.48
CA SER A 2 -20.70 -11.87 1.95
C SER A 2 -19.65 -11.21 2.86
N PRO A 3 -19.01 -11.93 3.80
CA PRO A 3 -17.95 -11.38 4.65
C PRO A 3 -16.81 -10.73 3.86
N LEU A 4 -16.46 -11.29 2.69
CA LEU A 4 -15.45 -10.74 1.80
C LEU A 4 -15.85 -9.39 1.20
N ALA A 5 -17.13 -9.20 0.84
CA ALA A 5 -17.62 -7.92 0.33
C ALA A 5 -17.64 -6.84 1.43
N LEU A 6 -17.95 -7.22 2.65
CA LEU A 6 -17.89 -6.32 3.81
C LEU A 6 -16.44 -5.90 4.09
N LEU A 7 -15.51 -6.84 4.02
CA LEU A 7 -14.09 -6.58 4.21
C LEU A 7 -13.48 -5.73 3.10
N PHE A 8 -13.93 -5.95 1.83
CA PHE A 8 -13.57 -5.09 0.70
C PHE A 8 -13.94 -3.63 0.98
N LEU A 9 -15.19 -3.37 1.38
CA LEU A 9 -15.65 -2.01 1.70
C LEU A 9 -14.88 -1.42 2.88
N THR A 10 -14.60 -2.23 3.91
CA THR A 10 -13.81 -1.81 5.08
C THR A 10 -12.42 -1.34 4.67
N LEU A 11 -11.72 -2.14 3.87
CA LEU A 11 -10.37 -1.82 3.42
C LEU A 11 -10.38 -0.66 2.42
N PHE A 12 -11.31 -0.65 1.47
CA PHE A 12 -11.51 0.45 0.53
C PHE A 12 -11.67 1.79 1.26
N ASN A 13 -12.58 1.88 2.22
CA ASN A 13 -12.81 3.10 3.00
C ASN A 13 -11.57 3.51 3.82
N SER A 14 -10.85 2.56 4.41
CA SER A 14 -9.64 2.85 5.18
C SER A 14 -8.52 3.42 4.30
N VAL A 15 -8.31 2.84 3.12
CA VAL A 15 -7.27 3.29 2.18
C VAL A 15 -7.69 4.57 1.47
N LEU A 16 -8.97 4.72 1.15
CA LEU A 16 -9.52 5.94 0.57
C LEU A 16 -9.25 7.14 1.48
N GLY A 17 -9.56 7.02 2.78
CA GLY A 17 -9.29 8.06 3.76
C GLY A 17 -7.82 8.47 3.81
N LEU A 18 -6.89 7.53 3.64
CA LEU A 18 -5.46 7.81 3.57
C LEU A 18 -5.06 8.50 2.26
N SER A 19 -5.53 8.00 1.12
CA SER A 19 -5.09 8.43 -0.21
C SER A 19 -5.64 9.81 -0.62
N ILE A 20 -6.77 10.24 -0.05
CA ILE A 20 -7.31 11.59 -0.15
C ILE A 20 -6.27 12.67 0.23
N LEU A 21 -5.38 12.36 1.15
CA LEU A 21 -4.39 13.31 1.66
C LEU A 21 -3.19 13.52 0.71
N PHE A 22 -2.90 12.60 -0.19
CA PHE A 22 -1.69 12.67 -1.02
C PHE A 22 -1.53 13.98 -1.81
N PRO A 23 -2.55 14.51 -2.53
CA PRO A 23 -2.40 15.76 -3.26
C PRO A 23 -2.34 17.00 -2.36
N ILE A 24 -2.71 16.87 -1.09
CA ILE A 24 -2.93 17.98 -0.17
C ILE A 24 -1.71 18.27 0.71
N LEU A 25 -0.92 17.23 1.06
CA LEU A 25 0.18 17.36 2.01
C LEU A 25 1.20 18.43 1.62
N GLY A 26 1.58 18.51 0.34
CA GLY A 26 2.51 19.52 -0.16
C GLY A 26 1.95 20.95 -0.02
N PRO A 27 0.81 21.27 -0.65
CA PRO A 27 0.18 22.58 -0.53
C PRO A 27 -0.14 22.98 0.90
N LEU A 28 -0.68 22.07 1.72
CA LEU A 28 -0.97 22.33 3.13
C LEU A 28 0.31 22.62 3.93
N GLY A 29 1.38 21.86 3.70
CA GLY A 29 2.67 22.07 4.35
C GLY A 29 3.22 23.47 4.04
N ARG A 30 3.18 23.91 2.77
CA ARG A 30 3.59 25.27 2.38
C ARG A 30 2.70 26.35 3.01
N ALA A 31 1.39 26.15 3.05
CA ALA A 31 0.46 27.07 3.71
C ALA A 31 0.71 27.20 5.22
N LEU A 32 1.30 26.19 5.84
CA LEU A 32 1.70 26.16 7.26
C LEU A 32 3.16 26.63 7.48
N GLY A 33 3.88 27.05 6.45
CA GLY A 33 5.28 27.47 6.53
C GLY A 33 6.26 26.32 6.77
N LEU A 34 5.88 25.09 6.47
CA LEU A 34 6.74 23.92 6.62
C LEU A 34 7.64 23.71 5.40
N THR A 35 8.84 23.22 5.63
CA THR A 35 9.78 22.84 4.58
C THR A 35 9.34 21.54 3.87
N GLU A 36 9.80 21.33 2.65
CA GLU A 36 9.52 20.10 1.88
C GLU A 36 10.04 18.84 2.59
N VAL A 37 11.17 18.95 3.29
CA VAL A 37 11.71 17.86 4.12
C VAL A 37 10.78 17.52 5.27
N GLN A 38 10.24 18.52 5.95
CA GLN A 38 9.28 18.32 7.05
C GLN A 38 8.00 17.63 6.56
N VAL A 39 7.50 18.03 5.39
CA VAL A 39 6.34 17.37 4.76
C VAL A 39 6.67 15.91 4.37
N GLY A 40 7.86 15.66 3.83
CA GLY A 40 8.33 14.31 3.53
C GLY A 40 8.42 13.41 4.77
N LEU A 41 8.83 13.96 5.92
CA LEU A 41 8.91 13.24 7.19
C LEU A 41 7.53 12.74 7.68
N PHE A 42 6.42 13.37 7.29
CA PHE A 42 5.08 12.86 7.60
C PHE A 42 4.82 11.50 6.97
N SER A 43 5.19 11.31 5.72
CA SER A 43 5.02 10.04 5.00
C SER A 43 6.02 8.99 5.48
N THR A 44 7.28 9.37 5.67
CA THR A 44 8.33 8.49 6.20
C THR A 44 7.99 8.01 7.61
N GLY A 45 7.60 8.92 8.51
CA GLY A 45 7.20 8.58 9.88
C GLY A 45 5.99 7.66 9.92
N TYR A 46 4.99 7.91 9.08
CA TYR A 46 3.83 7.03 8.95
C TYR A 46 4.24 5.61 8.50
N ALA A 47 5.08 5.49 7.46
CA ALA A 47 5.55 4.20 6.96
C ALA A 47 6.46 3.48 7.96
N LEU A 48 7.30 4.23 8.70
CA LEU A 48 8.13 3.68 9.78
C LEU A 48 7.28 3.03 10.87
N MET A 49 6.22 3.71 11.32
CA MET A 49 5.32 3.13 12.32
C MET A 49 4.58 1.91 11.80
N GLN A 50 4.19 1.89 10.52
CA GLN A 50 3.63 0.69 9.89
C GLN A 50 4.64 -0.46 9.88
N PHE A 51 5.89 -0.20 9.49
CA PHE A 51 6.96 -1.20 9.51
C PHE A 51 7.14 -1.83 10.89
N LEU A 52 7.26 -1.00 11.92
CA LEU A 52 7.53 -1.47 13.28
C LEU A 52 6.33 -2.19 13.93
N LEU A 53 5.12 -1.71 13.69
CA LEU A 53 3.93 -2.16 14.46
C LEU A 53 3.04 -3.16 13.71
N SER A 54 3.22 -3.38 12.39
CA SER A 54 2.43 -4.38 11.67
C SER A 54 2.56 -5.79 12.25
N PRO A 55 3.76 -6.29 12.67
CA PRO A 55 3.88 -7.60 13.30
C PRO A 55 3.17 -7.67 14.66
N TYR A 56 3.22 -6.59 15.44
CA TYR A 56 2.49 -6.51 16.71
C TYR A 56 0.98 -6.63 16.52
N TRP A 57 0.42 -5.85 15.59
CA TRP A 57 -1.01 -5.89 15.29
C TRP A 57 -1.43 -7.22 14.65
N GLY A 58 -0.60 -7.79 13.78
CA GLY A 58 -0.80 -9.12 13.24
C GLY A 58 -1.00 -10.15 14.34
N ARG A 59 -0.06 -10.21 15.32
CA ARG A 59 -0.16 -11.08 16.49
C ARG A 59 -1.40 -10.76 17.35
N ARG A 60 -1.66 -9.47 17.58
CA ARG A 60 -2.80 -9.05 18.41
C ARG A 60 -4.13 -9.47 17.80
N SER A 61 -4.21 -9.50 16.47
CA SER A 61 -5.41 -9.92 15.72
C SER A 61 -5.73 -11.40 15.86
N GLU A 62 -4.77 -12.24 16.30
CA GLU A 62 -5.04 -13.66 16.60
C GLU A 62 -6.01 -13.84 17.77
N LYS A 63 -6.19 -12.83 18.62
CA LYS A 63 -7.15 -12.84 19.74
C LYS A 63 -8.55 -12.35 19.35
N GLY A 64 -8.73 -11.86 18.12
CA GLY A 64 -9.98 -11.35 17.58
C GLY A 64 -9.71 -10.36 16.45
N ARG A 65 -10.27 -10.58 15.27
CA ARG A 65 -10.03 -9.75 14.08
C ARG A 65 -10.76 -8.41 14.15
N LYS A 66 -12.06 -8.47 14.45
CA LYS A 66 -12.92 -7.29 14.49
C LYS A 66 -12.48 -6.23 15.51
N PRO A 67 -12.16 -6.57 16.78
CA PRO A 67 -11.67 -5.58 17.74
C PRO A 67 -10.39 -4.88 17.29
N VAL A 68 -9.47 -5.58 16.64
CA VAL A 68 -8.21 -5.00 16.16
C VAL A 68 -8.45 -4.10 14.96
N LEU A 69 -9.33 -4.48 14.03
CA LEU A 69 -9.77 -3.62 12.93
C LEU A 69 -10.40 -2.33 13.45
N LEU A 70 -11.33 -2.44 14.39
CA LEU A 70 -11.99 -1.26 15.01
C LEU A 70 -10.99 -0.34 15.68
N LEU A 71 -10.07 -0.88 16.48
CA LEU A 71 -9.05 -0.08 17.16
C LEU A 71 -8.13 0.63 16.14
N GLY A 72 -7.73 -0.08 15.08
CA GLY A 72 -6.92 0.48 14.00
C GLY A 72 -7.63 1.63 13.28
N ILE A 73 -8.90 1.45 12.90
CA ILE A 73 -9.69 2.46 12.19
C ILE A 73 -9.99 3.67 13.09
N LEU A 74 -10.35 3.45 14.36
CA LEU A 74 -10.61 4.54 15.31
C LEU A 74 -9.34 5.35 15.62
N GLY A 75 -8.20 4.67 15.83
CA GLY A 75 -6.92 5.34 16.04
C GLY A 75 -6.48 6.14 14.81
N PHE A 76 -6.72 5.62 13.60
CA PHE A 76 -6.51 6.36 12.36
C PHE A 76 -7.41 7.60 12.27
N ALA A 77 -8.71 7.47 12.57
CA ALA A 77 -9.65 8.59 12.58
C ALA A 77 -9.22 9.69 13.57
N ALA A 78 -8.84 9.29 14.78
CA ALA A 78 -8.33 10.22 15.80
C ALA A 78 -7.05 10.94 15.34
N SER A 79 -6.13 10.22 14.68
CA SER A 79 -4.89 10.82 14.17
C SER A 79 -5.15 11.87 13.08
N PHE A 80 -6.08 11.61 12.16
CA PHE A 80 -6.46 12.56 11.11
C PHE A 80 -7.19 13.77 11.69
N PHE A 81 -8.06 13.56 12.66
CA PHE A 81 -8.71 14.65 13.37
C PHE A 81 -7.69 15.54 14.10
N LEU A 82 -6.74 14.94 14.84
CA LEU A 82 -5.66 15.67 15.50
C LEU A 82 -4.77 16.42 14.50
N PHE A 83 -4.40 15.78 13.39
CA PHE A 83 -3.62 16.43 12.34
C PHE A 83 -4.34 17.65 11.79
N GLY A 84 -5.64 17.51 11.46
CA GLY A 84 -6.49 18.63 11.01
C GLY A 84 -6.64 19.73 12.05
N LEU A 85 -6.82 19.36 13.33
CA LEU A 85 -6.94 20.31 14.44
C LEU A 85 -5.63 21.11 14.63
N PHE A 86 -4.46 20.44 14.67
CA PHE A 86 -3.19 21.13 14.81
C PHE A 86 -2.88 22.03 13.59
N ALA A 87 -3.20 21.55 12.37
CA ALA A 87 -3.06 22.36 11.18
C ALA A 87 -3.96 23.61 11.22
N LEU A 88 -5.22 23.48 11.66
CA LEU A 88 -6.14 24.60 11.85
C LEU A 88 -5.67 25.60 12.89
N LEU A 89 -5.18 25.12 14.04
CA LEU A 89 -4.62 25.96 15.09
C LEU A 89 -3.34 26.68 14.62
N GLY A 90 -2.51 26.01 13.83
CA GLY A 90 -1.34 26.60 13.19
C GLY A 90 -1.70 27.71 12.20
N GLN A 91 -2.69 27.49 11.32
CA GLN A 91 -3.17 28.50 10.38
C GLN A 91 -3.73 29.75 11.09
N LYS A 92 -4.37 29.56 12.26
CA LYS A 92 -4.88 30.67 13.07
C LYS A 92 -3.84 31.35 13.95
N GLY A 93 -2.57 30.91 13.89
CA GLY A 93 -1.50 31.44 14.73
C GLY A 93 -1.64 31.15 16.24
N LEU A 94 -2.49 30.18 16.60
CA LEU A 94 -2.76 29.81 18.00
C LEU A 94 -1.72 28.84 18.58
N LEU A 95 -0.84 28.29 17.75
CA LEU A 95 0.27 27.43 18.16
C LEU A 95 1.60 28.16 17.99
N PRO A 96 2.51 28.07 18.97
CA PRO A 96 3.90 28.51 18.78
C PRO A 96 4.53 27.79 17.59
N GLY A 97 5.21 28.52 16.69
CA GLY A 97 5.76 27.98 15.44
C GLY A 97 6.66 26.75 15.64
N GLY A 98 7.42 26.71 16.75
CA GLY A 98 8.26 25.54 17.08
C GLY A 98 7.50 24.28 17.47
N LEU A 99 6.22 24.36 17.86
CA LEU A 99 5.40 23.20 18.26
C LEU A 99 4.56 22.63 17.12
N LEU A 100 4.27 23.39 16.07
CA LEU A 100 3.39 22.98 15.00
C LEU A 100 3.87 21.70 14.30
N PHE A 101 5.12 21.70 13.83
CA PHE A 101 5.68 20.54 13.15
C PHE A 101 5.76 19.28 14.03
N PRO A 102 6.27 19.31 15.27
CA PRO A 102 6.27 18.15 16.15
C PRO A 102 4.87 17.57 16.41
N LEU A 103 3.86 18.41 16.62
CA LEU A 103 2.48 17.97 16.84
C LEU A 103 1.88 17.32 15.60
N LEU A 104 2.09 17.89 14.41
CA LEU A 104 1.67 17.31 13.15
C LEU A 104 2.38 15.98 12.89
N LEU A 105 3.68 15.90 13.14
CA LEU A 105 4.44 14.66 13.01
C LEU A 105 3.96 13.60 14.00
N LEU A 106 3.68 13.95 15.25
CA LEU A 106 3.13 13.04 16.24
C LEU A 106 1.77 12.48 15.78
N ALA A 107 0.88 13.33 15.26
CA ALA A 107 -0.39 12.88 14.70
C ALA A 107 -0.18 11.89 13.56
N ARG A 108 0.82 12.11 12.68
CA ARG A 108 1.14 11.19 11.57
C ARG A 108 1.75 9.88 12.06
N LEU A 109 2.62 9.91 13.07
CA LEU A 109 3.15 8.71 13.71
C LEU A 109 2.03 7.88 14.33
N LEU A 110 1.10 8.50 15.06
CA LEU A 110 -0.08 7.82 15.61
C LEU A 110 -0.92 7.21 14.49
N GLY A 111 -1.15 7.93 13.39
CA GLY A 111 -1.87 7.42 12.22
C GLY A 111 -1.20 6.18 11.64
N GLY A 112 0.11 6.18 11.46
CA GLY A 112 0.90 5.04 11.02
C GLY A 112 0.79 3.86 11.98
N ALA A 113 0.89 4.14 13.29
CA ALA A 113 0.83 3.13 14.34
C ALA A 113 -0.50 2.36 14.35
N PHE A 114 -1.62 3.05 14.25
CA PHE A 114 -2.93 2.43 14.26
C PHE A 114 -3.33 1.85 12.90
N SER A 115 -3.02 2.53 11.80
CA SER A 115 -3.31 2.00 10.46
C SER A 115 -2.54 0.70 10.15
N ALA A 116 -1.41 0.47 10.82
CA ALA A 116 -0.66 -0.78 10.77
C ALA A 116 -1.50 -2.00 11.16
N ALA A 117 -2.61 -1.83 11.90
CA ALA A 117 -3.53 -2.88 12.27
C ALA A 117 -4.44 -3.33 11.11
N THR A 118 -4.77 -2.45 10.17
CA THR A 118 -5.87 -2.67 9.22
C THR A 118 -5.54 -3.75 8.20
N LEU A 119 -4.44 -3.60 7.45
CA LEU A 119 -4.12 -4.51 6.34
C LEU A 119 -3.77 -5.92 6.81
N PRO A 120 -2.89 -6.14 7.82
CA PRO A 120 -2.58 -7.50 8.26
C PRO A 120 -3.80 -8.20 8.86
N THR A 121 -4.65 -7.49 9.59
CA THR A 121 -5.89 -8.07 10.14
C THR A 121 -6.88 -8.39 9.04
N ALA A 122 -7.00 -7.56 7.99
CA ALA A 122 -7.85 -7.86 6.84
C ALA A 122 -7.35 -9.10 6.07
N GLN A 123 -6.05 -9.25 5.88
CA GLN A 123 -5.45 -10.43 5.24
C GLN A 123 -5.70 -11.70 6.07
N ALA A 124 -5.51 -11.63 7.38
CA ALA A 124 -5.78 -12.73 8.28
C ALA A 124 -7.29 -13.08 8.32
N TYR A 125 -8.17 -12.08 8.28
CA TYR A 125 -9.62 -12.28 8.19
C TYR A 125 -10.00 -13.02 6.90
N VAL A 126 -9.42 -12.64 5.74
CA VAL A 126 -9.60 -13.39 4.49
C VAL A 126 -9.17 -14.84 4.66
N ALA A 127 -8.03 -15.08 5.31
CA ALA A 127 -7.54 -16.43 5.56
C ALA A 127 -8.52 -17.27 6.42
N ASP A 128 -9.19 -16.64 7.39
CA ASP A 128 -10.17 -17.30 8.26
C ASP A 128 -11.47 -17.67 7.51
N VAL A 129 -11.92 -16.83 6.56
CA VAL A 129 -13.23 -16.99 5.87
C VAL A 129 -13.13 -17.63 4.49
N THR A 130 -11.92 -17.95 4.01
CA THR A 130 -11.69 -18.60 2.72
C THR A 130 -10.99 -19.94 2.87
N GLY A 131 -11.47 -20.96 2.16
CA GLY A 131 -10.73 -22.20 1.99
C GLY A 131 -9.42 -21.96 1.21
N ARG A 132 -8.48 -22.93 1.29
CA ARG A 132 -7.17 -22.84 0.61
C ARG A 132 -7.30 -22.56 -0.89
N GLU A 133 -8.31 -23.14 -1.53
CA GLU A 133 -8.58 -22.98 -2.97
C GLU A 133 -8.96 -21.56 -3.37
N ASN A 134 -9.71 -20.84 -2.52
CA ASN A 134 -10.22 -19.50 -2.78
C ASN A 134 -9.36 -18.40 -2.14
N ARG A 135 -8.26 -18.75 -1.44
CA ARG A 135 -7.42 -17.83 -0.70
C ARG A 135 -6.82 -16.75 -1.58
N THR A 136 -6.30 -17.15 -2.74
CA THR A 136 -5.68 -16.25 -3.71
C THR A 136 -6.69 -15.22 -4.25
N ALA A 137 -7.90 -15.65 -4.57
CA ALA A 137 -8.97 -14.75 -5.02
C ALA A 137 -9.41 -13.77 -3.93
N GLY A 138 -9.47 -14.22 -2.67
CA GLY A 138 -9.74 -13.36 -1.52
C GLY A 138 -8.67 -12.29 -1.31
N MET A 139 -7.38 -12.65 -1.42
CA MET A 139 -6.26 -11.71 -1.31
C MET A 139 -6.26 -10.71 -2.47
N ALA A 140 -6.58 -11.16 -3.70
CA ALA A 140 -6.72 -10.28 -4.86
C ALA A 140 -7.84 -9.25 -4.68
N LEU A 141 -8.94 -9.62 -4.02
CA LEU A 141 -10.03 -8.70 -3.71
C LEU A 141 -9.58 -7.56 -2.78
N LEU A 142 -8.75 -7.85 -1.78
CA LEU A 142 -8.15 -6.81 -0.93
C LEU A 142 -7.23 -5.88 -1.74
N GLY A 143 -6.43 -6.45 -2.65
CA GLY A 143 -5.58 -5.66 -3.56
C GLY A 143 -6.40 -4.74 -4.47
N ALA A 144 -7.53 -5.22 -5.00
CA ALA A 144 -8.43 -4.41 -5.82
C ALA A 144 -9.07 -3.27 -5.01
N ALA A 145 -9.47 -3.52 -3.75
CA ALA A 145 -9.98 -2.48 -2.85
C ALA A 145 -8.92 -1.39 -2.62
N PHE A 146 -7.68 -1.80 -2.36
CA PHE A 146 -6.55 -0.89 -2.19
C PHE A 146 -6.31 -0.06 -3.45
N GLY A 147 -6.18 -0.71 -4.61
CA GLY A 147 -5.92 -0.05 -5.89
C GLY A 147 -7.01 0.95 -6.27
N LEU A 148 -8.28 0.58 -6.10
CA LEU A 148 -9.41 1.47 -6.38
C LEU A 148 -9.40 2.70 -5.47
N ALA A 149 -9.10 2.53 -4.19
CA ALA A 149 -9.02 3.61 -3.22
C ALA A 149 -7.86 4.58 -3.53
N VAL A 150 -6.70 4.05 -3.96
CA VAL A 150 -5.54 4.87 -4.35
C VAL A 150 -5.81 5.68 -5.61
N ILE A 151 -6.63 5.18 -6.55
CA ILE A 151 -7.01 5.93 -7.76
C ILE A 151 -8.04 7.02 -7.43
N LEU A 152 -9.08 6.68 -6.65
CA LEU A 152 -10.18 7.61 -6.37
C LEU A 152 -9.82 8.67 -5.32
N GLY A 153 -8.95 8.32 -4.37
CA GLY A 153 -8.61 9.19 -3.24
C GLY A 153 -8.05 10.55 -3.64
N PRO A 154 -7.01 10.62 -4.49
CA PRO A 154 -6.45 11.90 -4.92
C PRO A 154 -7.46 12.79 -5.65
N ALA A 155 -8.33 12.21 -6.49
CA ALA A 155 -9.37 12.96 -7.19
C ALA A 155 -10.39 13.57 -6.20
N LEU A 156 -10.83 12.78 -5.23
CA LEU A 156 -11.72 13.27 -4.16
C LEU A 156 -11.02 14.32 -3.30
N GLY A 157 -9.76 14.09 -2.94
CA GLY A 157 -8.98 15.03 -2.14
C GLY A 157 -8.82 16.39 -2.82
N ALA A 158 -8.43 16.39 -4.09
CA ALA A 158 -8.32 17.61 -4.89
C ALA A 158 -9.67 18.34 -5.04
N GLY A 159 -10.76 17.59 -5.31
CA GLY A 159 -12.11 18.17 -5.40
C GLY A 159 -12.57 18.81 -4.10
N LEU A 160 -12.40 18.13 -2.96
CA LEU A 160 -12.75 18.66 -1.64
C LEU A 160 -11.91 19.90 -1.29
N ALA A 161 -10.62 19.88 -1.62
CA ALA A 161 -9.75 21.03 -1.38
C ALA A 161 -10.15 22.26 -2.22
N ALA A 162 -10.53 22.03 -3.48
CA ALA A 162 -10.99 23.10 -4.37
C ALA A 162 -12.31 23.75 -3.90
N LEU A 163 -13.23 22.95 -3.36
CA LEU A 163 -14.55 23.42 -2.94
C LEU A 163 -14.56 24.00 -1.51
N PHE A 164 -13.81 23.41 -0.59
CA PHE A 164 -13.92 23.68 0.85
C PHE A 164 -12.58 24.04 1.53
N GLY A 165 -11.50 24.16 0.75
CA GLY A 165 -10.17 24.47 1.26
C GLY A 165 -9.33 23.26 1.69
N LEU A 166 -8.03 23.50 1.91
CA LEU A 166 -7.01 22.44 2.11
C LEU A 166 -7.24 21.55 3.34
N LEU A 167 -7.94 22.02 4.36
CA LEU A 167 -8.23 21.24 5.56
C LEU A 167 -9.45 20.32 5.43
N ALA A 168 -10.36 20.64 4.50
CA ALA A 168 -11.58 19.85 4.30
C ALA A 168 -11.32 18.38 4.01
N PRO A 169 -10.38 17.98 3.13
CA PRO A 169 -10.04 16.58 2.88
C PRO A 169 -9.54 15.85 4.13
N VAL A 170 -8.82 16.54 5.03
CA VAL A 170 -8.29 15.95 6.27
C VAL A 170 -9.43 15.56 7.21
N PHE A 171 -10.36 16.48 7.48
CA PHE A 171 -11.52 16.21 8.32
C PHE A 171 -12.50 15.23 7.66
N PHE A 172 -12.65 15.29 6.35
CA PHE A 172 -13.45 14.32 5.60
C PHE A 172 -12.88 12.90 5.74
N SER A 173 -11.54 12.73 5.68
CA SER A 173 -10.88 11.44 5.92
C SER A 173 -11.14 10.92 7.34
N ALA A 174 -11.08 11.79 8.36
CA ALA A 174 -11.44 11.42 9.72
C ALA A 174 -12.92 10.98 9.81
N GLY A 175 -13.83 11.72 9.16
CA GLY A 175 -15.26 11.39 9.11
C GLY A 175 -15.55 10.05 8.43
N ILE A 176 -14.96 9.79 7.25
CA ILE A 176 -15.07 8.48 6.57
C ILE A 176 -14.54 7.36 7.46
N ALA A 177 -13.41 7.56 8.15
CA ALA A 177 -12.87 6.56 9.05
C ALA A 177 -13.81 6.26 10.22
N LEU A 178 -14.46 7.26 10.82
CA LEU A 178 -15.48 7.06 11.85
C LEU A 178 -16.71 6.29 11.32
N LEU A 179 -17.19 6.65 10.13
CA LEU A 179 -18.29 5.93 9.48
C LEU A 179 -17.90 4.49 9.17
N ASN A 180 -16.66 4.26 8.73
CA ASN A 180 -16.13 2.91 8.51
C ASN A 180 -16.01 2.11 9.82
N ALA A 181 -15.60 2.73 10.92
CA ALA A 181 -15.59 2.09 12.24
C ALA A 181 -17.01 1.69 12.68
N LEU A 182 -17.99 2.57 12.50
CA LEU A 182 -19.39 2.26 12.77
C LEU A 182 -19.90 1.11 11.90
N PHE A 183 -19.59 1.12 10.60
CA PHE A 183 -19.93 0.06 9.67
C PHE A 183 -19.32 -1.28 10.11
N VAL A 184 -18.02 -1.32 10.44
CA VAL A 184 -17.35 -2.54 10.93
C VAL A 184 -17.99 -3.01 12.24
N TYR A 185 -18.30 -2.09 13.15
CA TYR A 185 -18.94 -2.44 14.42
C TYR A 185 -20.31 -3.08 14.23
N LEU A 186 -21.15 -2.52 13.37
CA LEU A 186 -22.53 -2.98 13.16
C LEU A 186 -22.63 -4.21 12.26
N VAL A 187 -21.84 -4.29 11.20
CA VAL A 187 -22.12 -5.18 10.07
C VAL A 187 -21.08 -6.28 9.89
N LEU A 188 -19.79 -6.02 10.21
CA LEU A 188 -18.76 -7.05 10.03
C LEU A 188 -18.82 -8.10 11.14
N PRO A 189 -19.05 -9.41 10.83
CA PRO A 189 -19.01 -10.46 11.84
C PRO A 189 -17.57 -10.68 12.35
N GLU A 190 -17.43 -11.27 13.53
CA GLU A 190 -16.13 -11.76 13.99
C GLU A 190 -15.79 -13.07 13.26
N SER A 191 -14.58 -13.18 12.72
CA SER A 191 -14.15 -14.39 12.01
C SER A 191 -13.46 -15.41 12.92
N LYS A 192 -12.98 -14.97 14.09
CA LYS A 192 -12.25 -15.82 15.03
C LYS A 192 -12.79 -15.64 16.45
N PRO A 193 -13.07 -16.74 17.19
CA PRO A 193 -13.50 -16.66 18.57
C PRO A 193 -12.48 -15.96 19.47
N ARG A 194 -12.96 -15.11 20.39
CA ARG A 194 -12.12 -14.49 21.41
C ARG A 194 -11.52 -15.57 22.32
N GLY A 195 -10.23 -15.50 22.59
CA GLY A 195 -9.57 -16.37 23.57
C GLY A 195 -8.85 -17.59 23.00
N THR A 196 -8.77 -17.78 21.69
CA THR A 196 -7.79 -18.70 21.12
C THR A 196 -6.38 -18.21 21.44
N GLU A 197 -5.64 -19.00 22.20
CA GLU A 197 -4.27 -18.65 22.62
C GLU A 197 -3.40 -18.42 21.38
N ALA A 198 -2.85 -17.23 21.28
CA ALA A 198 -1.82 -16.90 20.29
C ALA A 198 -0.48 -17.47 20.78
N GLY A 199 -0.36 -18.80 20.79
CA GLY A 199 0.86 -19.49 21.23
C GLY A 199 1.93 -19.56 20.14
N ALA A 200 1.56 -19.36 18.89
CA ALA A 200 2.47 -19.47 17.75
C ALA A 200 3.49 -18.32 17.73
N ARG A 201 4.77 -18.67 17.56
CA ARG A 201 5.86 -17.73 17.32
C ARG A 201 6.36 -17.95 15.89
N LEU A 202 6.23 -16.93 15.05
CA LEU A 202 6.77 -16.95 13.70
C LEU A 202 7.90 -15.92 13.60
N SER A 203 9.10 -16.40 13.30
CA SER A 203 10.24 -15.53 13.05
C SER A 203 10.15 -14.96 11.63
N PRO A 204 10.52 -13.69 11.39
CA PRO A 204 10.67 -13.18 10.02
C PRO A 204 11.72 -13.94 9.20
N PHE A 205 12.66 -14.62 9.85
CA PHE A 205 13.71 -15.44 9.23
C PHE A 205 13.33 -16.93 9.09
N ASP A 206 12.07 -17.30 9.40
CA ASP A 206 11.59 -18.67 9.18
C ASP A 206 11.74 -19.05 7.69
N PRO A 207 12.40 -20.18 7.37
CA PRO A 207 12.63 -20.59 5.97
C PRO A 207 11.38 -20.71 5.12
N ARG A 208 10.21 -20.92 5.71
CA ARG A 208 8.92 -21.01 5.00
C ARG A 208 8.47 -19.65 4.45
N VAL A 209 8.74 -18.56 5.18
CA VAL A 209 8.17 -17.24 4.88
C VAL A 209 9.22 -16.21 4.45
N PHE A 210 10.44 -16.28 4.96
CA PHE A 210 11.50 -15.30 4.71
C PHE A 210 11.72 -15.00 3.22
N PRO A 211 11.86 -16.01 2.33
CA PRO A 211 12.05 -15.72 0.90
C PRO A 211 10.86 -15.03 0.25
N LEU A 212 9.64 -15.34 0.69
CA LEU A 212 8.40 -14.69 0.20
C LEU A 212 8.28 -13.25 0.74
N LEU A 213 8.74 -13.00 1.96
CA LEU A 213 8.81 -11.63 2.52
C LEU A 213 9.81 -10.77 1.75
N LEU A 214 10.98 -11.32 1.39
CA LEU A 214 11.96 -10.64 0.53
C LEU A 214 11.38 -10.33 -0.86
N LEU A 215 10.61 -11.25 -1.43
CA LEU A 215 9.91 -11.03 -2.69
C LEU A 215 8.91 -9.87 -2.56
N GLY A 216 8.11 -9.84 -1.50
CA GLY A 216 7.18 -8.75 -1.21
C GLY A 216 7.87 -7.39 -1.03
N LEU A 217 9.01 -7.38 -0.33
CA LEU A 217 9.89 -6.22 -0.19
C LEU A 217 10.39 -5.73 -1.56
N ALA A 218 10.95 -6.64 -2.38
CA ALA A 218 11.49 -6.31 -3.69
C ALA A 218 10.43 -5.73 -4.64
N LEU A 219 9.22 -6.32 -4.65
CA LEU A 219 8.09 -5.81 -5.43
C LEU A 219 7.71 -4.38 -5.02
N ASN A 220 7.57 -4.13 -3.72
CA ASN A 220 7.22 -2.79 -3.23
C ASN A 220 8.35 -1.78 -3.44
N LEU A 221 9.60 -2.17 -3.18
CA LEU A 221 10.76 -1.31 -3.42
C LEU A 221 10.82 -0.86 -4.89
N SER A 222 10.69 -1.82 -5.81
CA SER A 222 10.73 -1.56 -7.26
C SER A 222 9.57 -0.67 -7.72
N SER A 223 8.35 -0.92 -7.21
CA SER A 223 7.16 -0.13 -7.53
C SER A 223 7.29 1.31 -7.04
N VAL A 224 7.68 1.50 -5.79
CA VAL A 224 7.80 2.84 -5.20
C VAL A 224 8.97 3.61 -5.80
N ALA A 225 10.09 2.95 -6.11
CA ALA A 225 11.20 3.59 -6.83
C ALA A 225 10.77 4.10 -8.21
N LEU A 226 9.96 3.30 -8.95
CA LEU A 226 9.33 3.72 -10.20
C LEU A 226 8.39 4.92 -9.97
N GLU A 227 7.45 4.81 -9.05
CA GLU A 227 6.45 5.85 -8.79
C GLU A 227 7.07 7.20 -8.45
N GLN A 228 8.18 7.21 -7.70
CA GLN A 228 8.89 8.42 -7.31
C GLN A 228 9.69 9.07 -8.45
N THR A 229 10.06 8.31 -9.48
CA THR A 229 10.97 8.80 -10.52
C THR A 229 10.29 8.95 -11.89
N ILE A 230 9.11 8.35 -12.08
CA ILE A 230 8.49 8.27 -13.41
C ILE A 230 8.15 9.62 -14.00
N ALA A 231 7.75 10.61 -13.20
CA ALA A 231 7.45 11.95 -13.70
C ALA A 231 8.70 12.65 -14.27
N PHE A 232 9.83 12.57 -13.56
CA PHE A 232 11.12 13.06 -14.03
C PHE A 232 11.52 12.34 -15.31
N TYR A 233 11.34 11.03 -15.35
CA TYR A 233 11.72 10.21 -16.50
C TYR A 233 10.91 10.54 -17.76
N PHE A 234 9.59 10.79 -17.64
CA PHE A 234 8.78 11.28 -18.75
C PHE A 234 9.25 12.64 -19.23
N GLN A 235 9.52 13.55 -18.30
CA GLN A 235 10.00 14.89 -18.61
C GLN A 235 11.31 14.84 -19.38
N ASP A 236 12.29 14.09 -18.90
CA ASP A 236 13.61 14.00 -19.49
C ASP A 236 13.60 13.23 -20.82
N ARG A 237 12.86 12.13 -20.90
CA ARG A 237 12.80 11.28 -22.10
C ARG A 237 12.04 11.90 -23.26
N LEU A 238 10.99 12.66 -22.98
CA LEU A 238 10.11 13.24 -24.00
C LEU A 238 10.34 14.74 -24.19
N LEU A 239 11.28 15.32 -23.44
CA LEU A 239 11.63 16.77 -23.45
C LEU A 239 10.38 17.65 -23.23
N LEU A 240 9.56 17.32 -22.25
CA LEU A 240 8.26 17.96 -22.00
C LEU A 240 8.38 19.15 -21.06
N GLY A 241 7.48 20.12 -21.22
CA GLY A 241 7.23 21.15 -20.22
C GLY A 241 6.52 20.59 -18.97
N GLY A 242 6.58 21.33 -17.84
CA GLY A 242 6.06 20.83 -16.56
C GLY A 242 4.57 20.44 -16.58
N VAL A 243 3.71 21.27 -17.20
CA VAL A 243 2.26 21.01 -17.30
C VAL A 243 1.98 19.79 -18.19
N GLU A 244 2.65 19.72 -19.35
CA GLU A 244 2.48 18.60 -20.28
C GLU A 244 2.97 17.28 -19.66
N THR A 245 4.07 17.32 -18.90
CA THR A 245 4.56 16.19 -18.13
C THR A 245 3.49 15.68 -17.17
N ALA A 246 2.92 16.56 -16.36
CA ALA A 246 1.89 16.19 -15.38
C ALA A 246 0.67 15.53 -16.05
N GLN A 247 0.22 16.06 -17.20
CA GLN A 247 -0.90 15.50 -17.95
C GLN A 247 -0.59 14.09 -18.50
N LYS A 248 0.56 13.93 -19.15
CA LYS A 248 0.97 12.66 -19.77
C LYS A 248 1.26 11.59 -18.72
N VAL A 249 1.97 11.94 -17.65
CA VAL A 249 2.22 11.04 -16.52
C VAL A 249 0.91 10.65 -15.85
N GLY A 250 0.02 11.61 -15.58
CA GLY A 250 -1.29 11.34 -15.01
C GLY A 250 -2.09 10.34 -15.83
N LEU A 251 -2.17 10.52 -17.14
CA LEU A 251 -2.85 9.59 -18.05
C LEU A 251 -2.22 8.18 -18.01
N ALA A 252 -0.90 8.09 -18.03
CA ALA A 252 -0.19 6.82 -18.00
C ALA A 252 -0.33 6.09 -16.64
N LEU A 253 -0.36 6.82 -15.52
CA LEU A 253 -0.62 6.26 -14.19
C LEU A 253 -2.08 5.82 -14.01
N VAL A 254 -3.04 6.52 -14.61
CA VAL A 254 -4.43 6.06 -14.66
C VAL A 254 -4.51 4.72 -15.40
N LEU A 255 -3.83 4.58 -16.55
CA LEU A 255 -3.77 3.32 -17.29
C LEU A 255 -3.14 2.20 -16.43
N TYR A 256 -2.02 2.48 -15.76
CA TYR A 256 -1.40 1.56 -14.80
C TYR A 256 -2.42 1.09 -13.74
N GLY A 257 -3.10 2.03 -13.10
CA GLY A 257 -4.06 1.73 -12.03
C GLY A 257 -5.28 0.95 -12.52
N VAL A 258 -5.85 1.33 -13.65
CA VAL A 258 -7.00 0.63 -14.26
C VAL A 258 -6.64 -0.81 -14.59
N VAL A 259 -5.47 -1.03 -15.20
CA VAL A 259 -4.99 -2.38 -15.54
C VAL A 259 -4.75 -3.19 -14.26
N ALA A 260 -4.11 -2.61 -13.25
CA ALA A 260 -3.87 -3.29 -11.97
C ALA A 260 -5.19 -3.71 -11.29
N VAL A 261 -6.16 -2.80 -11.19
CA VAL A 261 -7.48 -3.09 -10.58
C VAL A 261 -8.24 -4.13 -11.39
N PHE A 262 -8.23 -4.04 -12.71
CA PHE A 262 -8.87 -5.04 -13.57
C PHE A 262 -8.26 -6.43 -13.37
N VAL A 263 -6.94 -6.52 -13.37
CA VAL A 263 -6.23 -7.79 -13.17
C VAL A 263 -6.54 -8.37 -11.79
N GLN A 264 -6.46 -7.58 -10.73
CA GLN A 264 -6.73 -8.05 -9.36
C GLN A 264 -8.21 -8.37 -9.14
N GLY A 265 -9.10 -7.45 -9.51
CA GLY A 265 -10.53 -7.54 -9.21
C GLY A 265 -11.29 -8.49 -10.10
N VAL A 266 -10.85 -8.69 -11.33
CA VAL A 266 -11.55 -9.49 -12.34
C VAL A 266 -10.77 -10.74 -12.72
N LEU A 267 -9.55 -10.58 -13.24
CA LEU A 267 -8.79 -11.69 -13.81
C LEU A 267 -8.42 -12.73 -12.74
N VAL A 268 -7.71 -12.32 -11.70
CA VAL A 268 -7.25 -13.23 -10.62
C VAL A 268 -8.43 -13.91 -9.94
N ARG A 269 -9.51 -13.15 -9.69
CA ARG A 269 -10.70 -13.68 -9.03
C ARG A 269 -11.43 -14.72 -9.88
N LYS A 270 -11.53 -14.50 -11.21
CA LYS A 270 -12.26 -15.42 -12.12
C LYS A 270 -11.47 -16.67 -12.45
N THR A 271 -10.14 -16.56 -12.56
CA THR A 271 -9.31 -17.68 -13.01
C THR A 271 -8.96 -18.64 -11.88
N GLY A 272 -8.94 -18.19 -10.63
CA GLY A 272 -8.55 -19.02 -9.48
C GLY A 272 -7.13 -19.56 -9.57
N TRP A 273 -6.24 -18.91 -10.32
CA TRP A 273 -4.87 -19.36 -10.52
C TRP A 273 -4.10 -19.51 -9.20
N PRO A 274 -3.30 -20.58 -9.05
CA PRO A 274 -2.50 -20.76 -7.87
C PRO A 274 -1.41 -19.66 -7.75
N PRO A 275 -0.90 -19.39 -6.54
CA PRO A 275 0.10 -18.34 -6.31
C PRO A 275 1.33 -18.45 -7.22
N ARG A 276 1.76 -19.69 -7.52
CA ARG A 276 2.90 -19.93 -8.41
C ARG A 276 2.70 -19.36 -9.81
N VAL A 277 1.53 -19.55 -10.42
CA VAL A 277 1.20 -19.01 -11.74
C VAL A 277 1.13 -17.49 -11.70
N LEU A 278 0.46 -16.93 -10.68
CA LEU A 278 0.35 -15.48 -10.50
C LEU A 278 1.72 -14.83 -10.35
N LEU A 279 2.61 -15.42 -9.55
CA LEU A 279 3.96 -14.89 -9.35
C LEU A 279 4.80 -15.01 -10.62
N SER A 280 4.76 -16.16 -11.32
CA SER A 280 5.52 -16.33 -12.56
C SER A 280 5.12 -15.32 -13.62
N LEU A 281 3.81 -15.17 -13.87
CA LEU A 281 3.30 -14.23 -14.86
C LEU A 281 3.48 -12.78 -14.40
N GLY A 282 3.23 -12.48 -13.13
CA GLY A 282 3.38 -11.14 -12.58
C GLY A 282 4.82 -10.62 -12.64
N LEU A 283 5.78 -11.45 -12.27
CA LEU A 283 7.21 -11.12 -12.37
C LEU A 283 7.64 -10.94 -13.82
N LEU A 284 7.21 -11.83 -14.73
CA LEU A 284 7.54 -11.73 -16.15
C LEU A 284 7.00 -10.43 -16.77
N LEU A 285 5.73 -10.09 -16.52
CA LEU A 285 5.13 -8.83 -17.00
C LEU A 285 5.82 -7.61 -16.40
N GLY A 286 6.18 -7.66 -15.11
CA GLY A 286 6.95 -6.60 -14.45
C GLY A 286 8.33 -6.41 -15.09
N ILE A 287 9.06 -7.50 -15.37
CA ILE A 287 10.36 -7.43 -16.04
C ILE A 287 10.20 -6.82 -17.45
N LEU A 288 9.24 -7.30 -18.23
CA LEU A 288 8.96 -6.76 -19.57
C LEU A 288 8.59 -5.28 -19.51
N GLY A 289 7.79 -4.86 -18.53
CA GLY A 289 7.43 -3.47 -18.31
C GLY A 289 8.65 -2.60 -18.00
N PHE A 290 9.52 -3.02 -17.09
CA PHE A 290 10.77 -2.30 -16.78
C PHE A 290 11.71 -2.24 -17.97
N VAL A 291 11.93 -3.34 -18.68
CA VAL A 291 12.76 -3.38 -19.89
C VAL A 291 12.20 -2.41 -20.94
N LEU A 292 10.88 -2.42 -21.16
CA LEU A 292 10.26 -1.50 -22.10
C LEU A 292 10.45 -0.04 -21.66
N LEU A 293 10.31 0.30 -20.37
CA LEU A 293 10.58 1.64 -19.86
C LEU A 293 12.00 2.10 -20.13
N VAL A 294 13.01 1.24 -19.93
CA VAL A 294 14.43 1.58 -20.19
C VAL A 294 14.67 1.98 -21.66
N TYR A 295 14.06 1.28 -22.60
CA TYR A 295 14.26 1.52 -24.04
C TYR A 295 13.23 2.44 -24.69
N ALA A 296 12.15 2.79 -23.99
CA ALA A 296 11.07 3.63 -24.51
C ALA A 296 11.54 5.04 -24.86
N LYS A 297 11.16 5.52 -26.06
CA LYS A 297 11.42 6.86 -26.56
C LYS A 297 10.16 7.63 -26.93
N THR A 298 9.01 7.02 -26.77
CA THR A 298 7.71 7.61 -27.10
C THR A 298 6.75 7.49 -25.92
N PHE A 299 5.76 8.39 -25.86
CA PHE A 299 4.73 8.37 -24.84
C PHE A 299 4.01 7.01 -24.77
N TRP A 300 3.60 6.44 -25.90
CA TRP A 300 2.87 5.18 -25.93
C TRP A 300 3.69 3.98 -25.45
N ALA A 301 5.00 3.98 -25.73
CA ALA A 301 5.89 2.95 -25.22
C ALA A 301 6.07 3.05 -23.71
N LEU A 302 6.21 4.26 -23.17
CA LEU A 302 6.24 4.50 -21.71
C LEU A 302 4.92 4.11 -21.04
N ALA A 303 3.79 4.50 -21.64
CA ALA A 303 2.47 4.16 -21.11
C ALA A 303 2.21 2.65 -21.15
N LEU A 304 2.62 1.94 -22.20
CA LEU A 304 2.56 0.48 -22.28
C LEU A 304 3.46 -0.17 -21.23
N GLY A 305 4.68 0.35 -21.01
CA GLY A 305 5.56 -0.13 -19.94
C GLY A 305 4.90 -0.02 -18.57
N LEU A 306 4.22 1.09 -18.28
CA LEU A 306 3.44 1.27 -17.05
C LEU A 306 2.22 0.34 -16.99
N ALA A 307 1.51 0.12 -18.09
CA ALA A 307 0.41 -0.83 -18.13
C ALA A 307 0.86 -2.26 -17.82
N LEU A 308 2.01 -2.69 -18.35
CA LEU A 308 2.64 -3.97 -18.01
C LEU A 308 3.04 -4.04 -16.53
N GLN A 309 3.55 -2.95 -15.95
CA GLN A 309 3.81 -2.85 -14.51
C GLN A 309 2.53 -3.01 -13.71
N GLY A 310 1.43 -2.35 -14.10
CA GLY A 310 0.12 -2.48 -13.47
C GLY A 310 -0.38 -3.93 -13.49
N ALA A 311 -0.28 -4.60 -14.64
CA ALA A 311 -0.63 -6.02 -14.76
C ALA A 311 0.29 -6.91 -13.90
N GLY A 312 1.60 -6.66 -13.93
CA GLY A 312 2.59 -7.38 -13.14
C GLY A 312 2.34 -7.30 -11.64
N GLN A 313 2.14 -6.09 -11.12
CA GLN A 313 1.81 -5.85 -9.72
C GLN A 313 0.44 -6.43 -9.34
N GLY A 314 -0.55 -6.31 -10.25
CA GLY A 314 -1.88 -6.84 -10.08
C GLY A 314 -1.92 -8.37 -9.90
N LEU A 315 -0.95 -9.09 -10.48
CA LEU A 315 -0.79 -10.54 -10.30
C LEU A 315 0.14 -10.86 -9.11
N ALA A 316 1.30 -10.21 -9.02
CA ALA A 316 2.35 -10.59 -8.09
C ALA A 316 2.00 -10.33 -6.63
N LEU A 317 1.39 -9.18 -6.30
CA LEU A 317 1.07 -8.83 -4.90
C LEU A 317 0.08 -9.82 -4.25
N PRO A 318 -1.08 -10.14 -4.86
CA PRO A 318 -1.96 -11.16 -4.30
C PRO A 318 -1.31 -12.54 -4.31
N GLY A 319 -0.44 -12.83 -5.29
CA GLY A 319 0.33 -14.07 -5.35
C GLY A 319 1.26 -14.25 -4.15
N VAL A 320 2.05 -13.24 -3.79
CA VAL A 320 2.91 -13.25 -2.58
C VAL A 320 2.07 -13.42 -1.32
N THR A 321 1.01 -12.63 -1.18
CA THR A 321 0.18 -12.64 0.02
C THR A 321 -0.51 -13.98 0.21
N ALA A 322 -1.02 -14.58 -0.87
CA ALA A 322 -1.63 -15.90 -0.84
C ALA A 322 -0.59 -17.00 -0.55
N ALA A 323 0.61 -16.94 -1.16
CA ALA A 323 1.69 -17.88 -0.90
C ALA A 323 2.13 -17.85 0.57
N LEU A 324 2.31 -16.66 1.16
CA LEU A 324 2.63 -16.50 2.56
C LEU A 324 1.56 -17.09 3.48
N SER A 325 0.29 -16.83 3.17
CA SER A 325 -0.85 -17.38 3.95
C SER A 325 -0.94 -18.91 3.86
N LEU A 326 -0.61 -19.49 2.71
CA LEU A 326 -0.62 -20.94 2.50
C LEU A 326 0.60 -21.65 3.12
N ALA A 327 1.71 -20.93 3.32
CA ALA A 327 2.94 -21.47 3.90
C ALA A 327 2.87 -21.69 5.42
N VAL A 328 1.85 -21.17 6.09
CA VAL A 328 1.71 -21.21 7.55
C VAL A 328 0.38 -21.84 7.98
N GLY A 329 0.32 -22.26 9.25
CA GLY A 329 -0.90 -22.81 9.86
C GLY A 329 -1.95 -21.75 10.21
N GLU A 330 -3.13 -22.21 10.64
CA GLU A 330 -4.25 -21.33 11.01
C GLU A 330 -3.90 -20.38 12.17
N GLY A 331 -3.14 -20.84 13.16
CA GLY A 331 -2.71 -20.02 14.29
C GLY A 331 -1.63 -18.98 13.99
N GLU A 332 -1.03 -19.02 12.79
CA GLU A 332 0.05 -18.11 12.38
C GLU A 332 -0.40 -17.06 11.35
N GLN A 333 -1.69 -17.04 10.95
CA GLN A 333 -2.19 -16.18 9.87
C GLN A 333 -2.01 -14.68 10.16
N GLY A 334 -2.30 -14.24 11.36
CA GLY A 334 -2.10 -12.85 11.76
C GLY A 334 -0.62 -12.46 11.84
N LEU A 335 0.22 -13.39 12.29
CA LEU A 335 1.67 -13.19 12.36
C LEU A 335 2.27 -12.99 10.96
N VAL A 336 1.98 -13.91 10.02
CA VAL A 336 2.51 -13.83 8.66
C VAL A 336 1.97 -12.62 7.91
N ALA A 337 0.69 -12.25 8.14
CA ALA A 337 0.11 -11.03 7.57
C ALA A 337 0.80 -9.76 8.11
N GLY A 338 1.10 -9.73 9.41
CA GLY A 338 1.86 -8.64 10.02
C GLY A 338 3.28 -8.52 9.45
N LEU A 339 4.00 -9.64 9.31
CA LEU A 339 5.34 -9.68 8.71
C LEU A 339 5.31 -9.23 7.24
N ASN A 340 4.32 -9.68 6.47
CA ASN A 340 4.14 -9.26 5.08
C ASN A 340 3.92 -7.74 4.97
N SER A 341 3.02 -7.19 5.80
CA SER A 341 2.76 -5.74 5.83
C SER A 341 4.00 -4.94 6.24
N SER A 342 4.79 -5.46 7.18
CA SER A 342 6.06 -4.86 7.58
C SER A 342 7.08 -4.86 6.43
N ALA A 343 7.25 -5.98 5.73
CA ALA A 343 8.15 -6.08 4.58
C ALA A 343 7.74 -5.09 3.46
N GLN A 344 6.43 -4.99 3.18
CA GLN A 344 5.92 -4.01 2.22
C GLN A 344 6.14 -2.57 2.67
N ALA A 345 5.95 -2.26 3.97
CA ALA A 345 6.19 -0.93 4.52
C ALA A 345 7.67 -0.54 4.44
N LEU A 346 8.59 -1.49 4.64
CA LEU A 346 10.02 -1.28 4.45
C LEU A 346 10.35 -0.92 2.99
N GLY A 347 9.72 -1.62 2.03
CA GLY A 347 9.83 -1.29 0.61
C GLY A 347 9.36 0.13 0.30
N ARG A 348 8.20 0.54 0.87
CA ARG A 348 7.68 1.92 0.73
C ARG A 348 8.57 2.97 1.39
N MET A 349 9.25 2.65 2.48
CA MET A 349 10.16 3.56 3.16
C MET A 349 11.47 3.75 2.39
N LEU A 350 12.03 2.67 1.85
CA LEU A 350 13.30 2.69 1.13
C LEU A 350 13.17 3.12 -0.34
N GLY A 351 12.02 2.85 -0.96
CA GLY A 351 11.77 3.08 -2.38
C GLY A 351 12.12 4.49 -2.86
N PRO A 352 11.65 5.56 -2.19
CA PRO A 352 11.97 6.93 -2.59
C PRO A 352 13.48 7.23 -2.56
N ILE A 353 14.16 6.82 -1.51
CA ILE A 353 15.60 7.08 -1.32
C ILE A 353 16.40 6.34 -2.39
N VAL A 354 16.13 5.05 -2.57
CA VAL A 354 16.83 4.23 -3.56
C VAL A 354 16.50 4.68 -4.98
N GLY A 355 15.22 4.94 -5.28
CA GLY A 355 14.76 5.38 -6.58
C GLY A 355 15.40 6.70 -7.00
N THR A 356 15.27 7.74 -6.18
CA THR A 356 15.83 9.07 -6.49
C THR A 356 17.35 9.08 -6.48
N GLY A 357 17.98 8.30 -5.60
CA GLY A 357 19.44 8.15 -5.55
C GLY A 357 19.98 7.55 -6.85
N LEU A 358 19.39 6.45 -7.31
CA LEU A 358 19.77 5.82 -8.58
C LEU A 358 19.46 6.69 -9.80
N TYR A 359 18.33 7.40 -9.78
CA TYR A 359 17.95 8.30 -10.86
C TYR A 359 18.99 9.40 -11.10
N ARG A 360 19.58 9.93 -10.03
CA ARG A 360 20.67 10.92 -10.13
C ARG A 360 21.95 10.38 -10.77
N LEU A 361 22.20 9.07 -10.63
CA LEU A 361 23.36 8.41 -11.23
C LEU A 361 23.10 8.10 -12.71
N ALA A 362 21.90 7.57 -13.00
CA ALA A 362 21.43 7.31 -14.35
C ALA A 362 19.89 7.33 -14.37
N PRO A 363 19.24 8.04 -15.29
CA PRO A 363 17.76 8.10 -15.35
C PRO A 363 17.09 6.74 -15.46
N GLU A 364 17.75 5.75 -16.08
CA GLU A 364 17.29 4.37 -16.19
C GLU A 364 17.54 3.53 -14.93
N GLY A 365 18.38 3.99 -14.00
CA GLY A 365 18.86 3.24 -12.85
C GLY A 365 17.75 2.59 -12.00
N PRO A 366 16.67 3.29 -11.62
CA PRO A 366 15.57 2.71 -10.87
C PRO A 366 14.87 1.55 -11.60
N TYR A 367 14.72 1.67 -12.93
CA TYR A 367 14.03 0.68 -13.76
C TYR A 367 14.90 -0.55 -14.00
N VAL A 368 16.22 -0.35 -14.19
CA VAL A 368 17.19 -1.44 -14.26
C VAL A 368 17.26 -2.20 -12.94
N LEU A 369 17.29 -1.50 -11.81
CA LEU A 369 17.20 -2.14 -10.49
C LEU A 369 15.92 -2.96 -10.36
N GLY A 370 14.77 -2.39 -10.72
CA GLY A 370 13.48 -3.08 -10.67
C GLY A 370 13.48 -4.35 -11.52
N ALA A 371 13.91 -4.26 -12.79
CA ALA A 371 14.03 -5.41 -13.68
C ALA A 371 14.95 -6.49 -13.10
N SER A 372 16.10 -6.10 -12.54
CA SER A 372 17.09 -7.03 -11.96
C SER A 372 16.53 -7.74 -10.71
N LEU A 373 15.86 -7.02 -9.82
CA LEU A 373 15.24 -7.62 -8.63
C LEU A 373 14.15 -8.61 -9.00
N LEU A 374 13.29 -8.28 -9.96
CA LEU A 374 12.22 -9.17 -10.41
C LEU A 374 12.77 -10.36 -11.18
N LEU A 375 13.84 -10.20 -11.96
CA LEU A 375 14.51 -11.30 -12.67
C LEU A 375 15.13 -12.29 -11.66
N LEU A 376 15.87 -11.80 -10.68
CA LEU A 376 16.40 -12.63 -9.61
C LEU A 376 15.28 -13.39 -8.90
N ALA A 377 14.19 -12.70 -8.56
CA ALA A 377 13.03 -13.34 -7.94
C ALA A 377 12.43 -14.45 -8.83
N LEU A 378 12.29 -14.22 -10.12
CA LEU A 378 11.78 -15.21 -11.08
C LEU A 378 12.69 -16.44 -11.18
N LEU A 379 14.00 -16.25 -11.24
CA LEU A 379 14.98 -17.34 -11.30
C LEU A 379 14.96 -18.21 -10.04
N PHE A 380 14.79 -17.59 -8.86
CA PHE A 380 14.72 -18.30 -7.58
C PHE A 380 13.33 -18.82 -7.23
N LEU A 381 12.29 -18.47 -8.00
CA LEU A 381 10.90 -18.84 -7.71
C LEU A 381 10.67 -20.33 -7.48
N PRO A 382 11.23 -21.27 -8.29
CA PRO A 382 11.08 -22.71 -8.04
C PRO A 382 11.66 -23.17 -6.69
N ALA A 383 12.78 -22.57 -6.27
CA ALA A 383 13.40 -22.88 -4.99
C ALA A 383 12.57 -22.30 -3.81
N LEU A 384 11.95 -21.12 -4.00
CA LEU A 384 11.08 -20.50 -3.02
C LEU A 384 9.86 -21.39 -2.71
N PHE A 385 9.19 -21.91 -3.75
CA PHE A 385 8.04 -22.79 -3.58
C PHE A 385 8.38 -24.13 -2.94
N ARG A 386 9.55 -24.71 -3.26
CA ARG A 386 10.02 -25.93 -2.59
C ARG A 386 10.21 -25.71 -1.08
N ARG A 387 10.82 -24.59 -0.68
CA ARG A 387 11.04 -24.25 0.75
C ARG A 387 9.76 -23.93 1.49
N ALA A 388 8.83 -23.24 0.86
CA ALA A 388 7.51 -22.91 1.42
C ALA A 388 6.55 -24.13 1.45
N ARG A 389 6.92 -25.27 0.87
CA ARG A 389 6.07 -26.48 0.74
C ARG A 389 4.74 -26.21 0.03
N LEU A 390 4.75 -25.36 -1.00
CA LEU A 390 3.60 -24.94 -1.80
C LEU A 390 3.59 -25.57 -3.19
#